data_680fcd890b25e49f2d2523d8d1eca7ef
#
_entry.id   680fcd890b25e49f2d2523d8d1eca7ef
#
_cell.length_a   1.000
_cell.length_b   1.000
_cell.length_c   1.000
_cell.angle_alpha   90.00
_cell.angle_beta   90.00
_cell.angle_gamma   90.00
#
_symmetry.space_group_name_H-M   'P 1'
#
loop_
_entity.id
_entity.type
_entity.pdbx_description
1 polymer ?
#
loop_
_entity_poly.entity_id
_entity_poly.type
_entity_poly.pdbx_seq_one_letter_code
_entity_poly.pdbx_strand_id
1 'polypeptide(L)'
;MGIRIGIDIGSSTTKIVAFEQEKMLAPMVVRADSQVASLYGAFGRYLYENNLELSDVDGVYITGVGSKYVDKPVYGRPTYKVDEFEATGTGGYYLTDKKEVIVVSMGTGSFFVKVTETEMKHLGGVGLG
;
A
#
# COMPACT_ATOMS: atom_id res chain seq x y z
N MET A 1 -4.29 -17.59 -9.98
CA MET A 1 -3.12 -17.66 -9.09
C MET A 1 -3.30 -16.70 -7.96
N GLY A 2 -3.88 -16.50 -7.15
CA GLY A 2 -4.09 -15.75 -5.93
C GLY A 2 -3.11 -14.60 -5.64
N ILE A 3 -3.02 -13.63 -6.54
CA ILE A 3 -2.18 -12.44 -6.32
C ILE A 3 -2.99 -11.42 -5.54
N ARG A 4 -2.41 -10.90 -4.45
CA ARG A 4 -2.95 -9.77 -3.69
C ARG A 4 -2.06 -8.57 -3.95
N ILE A 5 -2.67 -7.46 -4.30
CA ILE A 5 -1.94 -6.23 -4.63
C ILE A 5 -2.25 -5.16 -3.58
N GLY A 6 -1.20 -4.56 -3.04
CA GLY A 6 -1.31 -3.41 -2.15
C GLY A 6 -0.87 -2.14 -2.85
N ILE A 7 -1.65 -1.08 -2.72
CA ILE A 7 -1.36 0.19 -3.38
C ILE A 7 -1.51 1.34 -2.39
N ASP A 8 -0.44 2.08 -2.20
CA ASP A 8 -0.46 3.33 -1.43
C ASP A 8 -0.56 4.49 -2.41
N ILE A 9 -1.72 5.15 -2.43
CA ILE A 9 -2.00 6.27 -3.31
C ILE A 9 -1.68 7.55 -2.56
N GLY A 10 -0.42 7.97 -2.62
CA GLY A 10 0.05 9.17 -1.94
C GLY A 10 -0.30 10.44 -2.71
N SER A 11 0.09 11.58 -2.15
CA SER A 11 -0.14 12.88 -2.77
C SER A 11 0.75 13.12 -3.99
N SER A 12 1.95 12.56 -4.00
CA SER A 12 2.93 12.77 -5.09
C SER A 12 3.45 11.48 -5.71
N THR A 13 3.25 10.34 -5.06
CA THR A 13 3.69 9.03 -5.57
C THR A 13 2.65 7.98 -5.31
N THR A 14 2.56 7.01 -6.20
CA THR A 14 1.81 5.77 -6.00
C THR A 14 2.80 4.63 -5.86
N LYS A 15 2.69 3.89 -4.78
CA LYS A 15 3.55 2.75 -4.48
C LYS A 15 2.73 1.48 -4.56
N ILE A 16 3.30 0.46 -5.17
CA ILE A 16 2.58 -0.79 -5.39
C ILE A 16 3.47 -1.99 -5.07
N VAL A 17 2.90 -2.96 -4.42
CA VAL A 17 3.55 -4.23 -4.09
C VAL A 17 2.52 -5.35 -4.25
N ALA A 18 3.00 -6.54 -4.54
CA ALA A 18 2.12 -7.69 -4.64
C ALA A 18 2.67 -8.87 -3.84
N PHE A 19 1.76 -9.75 -3.45
CA PHE A 19 2.09 -11.00 -2.79
C PHE A 19 1.42 -12.15 -3.51
N GLU A 20 2.21 -13.16 -3.81
CA GLU A 20 1.71 -14.46 -4.21
C GLU A 20 1.90 -15.39 -3.03
N GLN A 21 0.80 -15.71 -2.34
CA GLN A 21 0.83 -16.35 -1.03
C GLN A 21 1.65 -15.51 -0.06
N GLU A 22 2.76 -16.02 0.47
CA GLU A 22 3.62 -15.28 1.39
C GLU A 22 4.83 -14.64 0.70
N LYS A 23 4.97 -14.85 -0.60
CA LYS A 23 6.11 -14.33 -1.36
C LYS A 23 5.81 -12.92 -1.86
N MET A 24 6.64 -11.96 -1.44
CA MET A 24 6.55 -10.59 -1.92
C MET A 24 7.21 -10.47 -3.30
N LEU A 25 6.49 -9.90 -4.24
CA LEU A 25 7.02 -9.53 -5.54
C LEU A 25 7.66 -8.14 -5.47
N ALA A 26 8.48 -7.80 -6.46
CA ALA A 26 9.22 -6.54 -6.44
C ALA A 26 8.27 -5.33 -6.33
N PRO A 27 8.54 -4.39 -5.40
CA PRO A 27 7.73 -3.18 -5.30
C PRO A 27 8.05 -2.20 -6.44
N MET A 28 7.09 -1.31 -6.72
CA MET A 28 7.21 -0.28 -7.74
C MET A 28 6.74 1.04 -7.17
N VAL A 29 7.39 2.13 -7.58
CA VAL A 29 6.99 3.49 -7.21
C VAL A 29 6.81 4.29 -8.50
N VAL A 30 5.70 5.00 -8.60
CA VAL A 30 5.37 5.82 -9.77
C VAL A 30 5.01 7.22 -9.30
N ARG A 31 5.45 8.25 -10.01
CA ARG A 31 5.03 9.62 -9.72
C ARG A 31 3.55 9.80 -10.09
N ALA A 32 2.86 10.61 -9.30
CA ALA A 32 1.43 10.81 -9.44
C ALA A 32 1.11 12.29 -9.68
N ASP A 33 0.63 12.61 -10.87
CA ASP A 33 0.05 13.93 -11.13
C ASP A 33 -1.45 13.94 -10.82
N SER A 34 -2.13 12.84 -11.11
CA SER A 34 -3.52 12.59 -10.75
C SER A 34 -3.59 11.25 -10.03
N GLN A 35 -4.17 11.24 -8.82
CA GLN A 35 -4.23 10.03 -8.01
C GLN A 35 -4.95 8.88 -8.72
N VAL A 36 -6.10 9.15 -9.34
CA VAL A 36 -6.84 8.10 -10.03
C VAL A 36 -6.09 7.60 -11.27
N ALA A 37 -5.59 8.51 -12.09
CA ALA A 37 -4.84 8.13 -13.29
C ALA A 37 -3.57 7.36 -12.92
N SER A 38 -2.87 7.79 -11.86
CA SER A 38 -1.65 7.13 -11.40
C SER A 38 -1.93 5.76 -10.81
N LEU A 39 -3.05 5.60 -10.08
CA LEU A 39 -3.48 4.30 -9.58
C LEU A 39 -3.64 3.30 -10.73
N TYR A 40 -4.44 3.65 -11.73
CA TYR A 40 -4.71 2.76 -12.84
C TYR A 40 -3.48 2.52 -13.69
N GLY A 41 -2.69 3.56 -13.93
CA GLY A 41 -1.45 3.46 -14.68
C GLY A 41 -0.40 2.60 -13.97
N ALA A 42 -0.21 2.82 -12.67
CA ALA A 42 0.74 2.03 -11.88
C ALA A 42 0.33 0.56 -11.83
N PHE A 43 -0.95 0.30 -11.60
CA PHE A 43 -1.48 -1.06 -11.55
C PHE A 43 -1.26 -1.77 -12.89
N GLY A 44 -1.67 -1.13 -13.99
CA GLY A 44 -1.48 -1.71 -15.33
C GLY A 44 -0.02 -1.96 -15.66
N ARG A 45 0.84 -1.00 -15.35
CA ARG A 45 2.28 -1.15 -15.54
C ARG A 45 2.86 -2.29 -14.70
N TYR A 46 2.42 -2.40 -13.45
CA TYR A 46 2.87 -3.47 -12.56
C TYR A 46 2.53 -4.85 -13.11
N LEU A 47 1.30 -5.03 -13.58
CA LEU A 47 0.88 -6.28 -14.21
C LEU A 47 1.74 -6.59 -15.43
N TYR A 48 1.95 -5.59 -16.27
CA TYR A 48 2.74 -5.75 -17.49
C TYR A 48 4.19 -6.16 -17.18
N GLU A 49 4.85 -5.46 -16.26
CA GLU A 49 6.27 -5.71 -15.95
C GLU A 49 6.49 -7.02 -15.22
N ASN A 50 5.48 -7.53 -14.52
CA ASN A 50 5.58 -8.79 -13.78
C ASN A 50 4.92 -9.97 -14.50
N ASN A 51 4.50 -9.79 -15.75
CA ASN A 51 3.84 -10.81 -16.55
C ASN A 51 2.60 -11.41 -15.85
N LEU A 52 1.82 -10.53 -15.22
CA LEU A 52 0.59 -10.91 -14.54
C LEU A 52 -0.61 -10.51 -15.39
N GLU A 53 -1.66 -11.32 -15.33
CA GLU A 53 -2.95 -10.99 -15.91
C GLU A 53 -3.88 -10.45 -14.85
N LEU A 54 -4.83 -9.64 -15.23
CA LEU A 54 -5.82 -9.10 -14.29
C LEU A 54 -6.59 -10.24 -13.59
N SER A 55 -6.83 -11.33 -14.29
CA SER A 55 -7.50 -12.51 -13.74
C SER A 55 -6.69 -13.21 -12.63
N ASP A 56 -5.38 -12.95 -12.53
CA ASP A 56 -4.55 -13.49 -11.46
C ASP A 56 -4.77 -12.76 -10.13
N VAL A 57 -5.38 -11.58 -10.17
CA VAL A 57 -5.52 -10.71 -8.99
C VAL A 57 -6.77 -11.06 -8.20
N ASP A 58 -6.60 -11.58 -6.99
CA ASP A 58 -7.70 -11.94 -6.09
C ASP A 58 -8.23 -10.75 -5.31
N GLY A 59 -7.37 -9.79 -5.00
CA GLY A 59 -7.78 -8.62 -4.23
C GLY A 59 -6.82 -7.47 -4.38
N VAL A 60 -7.37 -6.26 -4.29
CA VAL A 60 -6.63 -5.00 -4.35
C VAL A 60 -6.87 -4.28 -3.03
N TYR A 61 -5.80 -3.97 -2.33
CA TYR A 61 -5.84 -3.31 -1.02
C TYR A 61 -5.24 -1.93 -1.17
N ILE A 62 -6.04 -0.89 -0.94
CA ILE A 62 -5.62 0.48 -1.19
C ILE A 62 -5.56 1.27 0.11
N THR A 63 -4.60 2.17 0.18
CA THR A 63 -4.40 3.08 1.29
C THR A 63 -3.84 4.41 0.78
N GLY A 64 -3.55 5.34 1.67
CA GLY A 64 -3.03 6.65 1.33
C GLY A 64 -4.12 7.68 1.13
N VAL A 65 -3.70 8.95 1.06
CA VAL A 65 -4.63 10.09 0.94
C VAL A 65 -5.46 10.03 -0.34
N GLY A 66 -4.93 9.43 -1.41
CA GLY A 66 -5.64 9.32 -2.67
C GLY A 66 -6.72 8.24 -2.69
N SER A 67 -6.73 7.34 -1.70
CA SER A 67 -7.72 6.26 -1.65
C SER A 67 -9.16 6.77 -1.53
N LYS A 68 -9.35 7.97 -1.00
CA LYS A 68 -10.67 8.60 -0.88
C LYS A 68 -11.34 8.87 -2.22
N TYR A 69 -10.58 8.95 -3.29
CA TYR A 69 -11.11 9.19 -4.64
C TYR A 69 -11.55 7.91 -5.35
N VAL A 70 -11.30 6.75 -4.73
CA VAL A 70 -11.65 5.44 -5.30
C VAL A 70 -12.96 4.98 -4.66
N ASP A 71 -14.01 4.92 -5.46
CA ASP A 71 -15.36 4.60 -4.98
C ASP A 71 -15.96 3.35 -5.61
N LYS A 72 -15.17 2.64 -6.42
CA LYS A 72 -15.61 1.40 -7.09
C LYS A 72 -14.43 0.43 -7.24
N PRO A 73 -14.71 -0.85 -7.52
CA PRO A 73 -13.65 -1.85 -7.70
C PRO A 73 -12.65 -1.45 -8.78
N VAL A 74 -11.36 -1.54 -8.46
CA VAL A 74 -10.29 -1.18 -9.39
C VAL A 74 -10.19 -2.27 -10.46
N TYR A 75 -10.38 -1.89 -11.70
CA TYR A 75 -10.45 -2.81 -12.84
C TYR A 75 -11.45 -3.96 -12.62
N GLY A 76 -12.51 -3.71 -11.84
CA GLY A 76 -13.51 -4.72 -11.54
C GLY A 76 -13.06 -5.82 -10.58
N ARG A 77 -11.90 -5.70 -9.96
CA ARG A 77 -11.42 -6.68 -8.98
C ARG A 77 -11.86 -6.29 -7.56
N PRO A 78 -12.01 -7.25 -6.65
CA PRO A 78 -12.34 -6.93 -5.26
C PRO A 78 -11.34 -5.93 -4.69
N THR A 79 -11.84 -4.80 -4.16
CA THR A 79 -11.01 -3.71 -3.68
C THR A 79 -11.39 -3.35 -2.26
N TYR A 80 -10.38 -3.26 -1.39
CA TYR A 80 -10.55 -3.01 0.04
C TYR A 80 -9.72 -1.80 0.44
N LYS A 81 -10.30 -0.89 1.21
CA LYS A 81 -9.58 0.24 1.77
C LYS A 81 -8.99 -0.15 3.12
N VAL A 82 -7.72 0.16 3.32
CA VAL A 82 -6.99 -0.13 4.55
C VAL A 82 -6.56 1.19 5.17
N ASP A 83 -6.73 1.32 6.47
CA ASP A 83 -6.27 2.48 7.21
C ASP A 83 -4.76 2.66 7.04
N GLU A 84 -4.32 3.90 6.83
CA GLU A 84 -2.93 4.21 6.54
C GLU A 84 -1.99 3.84 7.70
N PHE A 85 -2.42 4.07 8.93
CA PHE A 85 -1.62 3.72 10.10
C PHE A 85 -1.48 2.21 10.24
N GLU A 86 -2.57 1.49 10.01
CA GLU A 86 -2.56 0.03 10.03
C GLU A 86 -1.68 -0.54 8.92
N ALA A 87 -1.80 -0.02 7.71
CA ALA A 87 -0.99 -0.47 6.58
C ALA A 87 0.49 -0.23 6.84
N THR A 88 0.84 0.97 7.32
CA THR A 88 2.22 1.34 7.60
C THR A 88 2.80 0.50 8.74
N GLY A 89 2.05 0.35 9.82
CA GLY A 89 2.49 -0.44 10.97
C GLY A 89 2.70 -1.90 10.61
N THR A 90 1.72 -2.49 9.92
CA THR A 90 1.80 -3.89 9.48
C THR A 90 2.97 -4.10 8.53
N GLY A 91 3.13 -3.22 7.54
CA GLY A 91 4.21 -3.33 6.56
C GLY A 91 5.58 -3.20 7.19
N GLY A 92 5.76 -2.20 8.06
CA GLY A 92 7.02 -2.00 8.76
C GLY A 92 7.36 -3.17 9.68
N TYR A 93 6.36 -3.70 10.38
CA TYR A 93 6.56 -4.84 11.26
C TYR A 93 6.93 -6.10 10.45
N TYR A 94 6.31 -6.29 9.30
CA TYR A 94 6.61 -7.41 8.40
C TYR A 94 8.07 -7.41 7.95
N LEU A 95 8.65 -6.23 7.76
CA LEU A 95 10.03 -6.08 7.25
C LEU A 95 11.10 -6.23 8.35
N THR A 96 10.71 -6.45 9.59
CA THR A 96 11.66 -6.61 10.70
C THR A 96 11.51 -7.99 11.35
N ASP A 97 12.58 -8.44 12.00
CA ASP A 97 12.56 -9.65 12.84
C ASP A 97 12.37 -9.31 14.32
N LYS A 98 12.15 -8.04 14.65
CA LYS A 98 11.95 -7.60 16.03
C LYS A 98 10.53 -7.88 16.49
N LYS A 99 10.36 -8.11 17.80
CA LYS A 99 9.05 -8.35 18.41
C LYS A 99 8.32 -7.05 18.75
N GLU A 100 9.03 -5.96 18.80
CA GLU A 100 8.50 -4.64 19.11
C GLU A 100 9.27 -3.59 18.32
N VAL A 101 8.55 -2.74 17.60
CA VAL A 101 9.16 -1.69 16.77
C VAL A 101 8.30 -0.43 16.81
N ILE A 102 8.95 0.68 16.52
CA ILE A 102 8.26 1.92 16.17
C ILE A 102 8.53 2.15 14.70
N VAL A 103 7.45 2.13 13.91
CA VAL A 103 7.52 2.38 12.47
C VAL A 103 7.32 3.87 12.25
N VAL A 104 8.23 4.50 11.54
CA VAL A 104 8.16 5.91 11.21
C VAL A 104 7.85 6.05 9.73
N SER A 105 6.76 6.72 9.42
CA SER A 105 6.40 7.06 8.05
C SER A 105 6.82 8.50 7.80
N MET A 106 7.60 8.70 6.75
CA MET A 106 8.10 10.01 6.36
C MET A 106 7.68 10.27 4.92
N GLY A 107 6.55 10.94 4.75
CA GLY A 107 6.04 11.35 3.45
C GLY A 107 5.79 12.84 3.45
N THR A 108 4.65 13.28 2.92
CA THR A 108 4.21 14.68 3.00
C THR A 108 4.03 15.11 4.45
N GLY A 109 3.51 14.20 5.29
CA GLY A 109 3.56 14.32 6.74
C GLY A 109 4.38 13.17 7.31
N SER A 110 4.62 13.21 8.61
CA SER A 110 5.32 12.13 9.31
C SER A 110 4.47 11.65 10.48
N PHE A 111 4.44 10.34 10.69
CA PHE A 111 3.74 9.76 11.83
C PHE A 111 4.48 8.53 12.34
N PHE A 112 4.12 8.11 13.56
CA PHE A 112 4.79 7.05 14.29
C PHE A 112 3.76 6.01 14.71
N VAL A 113 4.06 4.74 14.46
CA VAL A 113 3.20 3.63 14.88
C VAL A 113 4.04 2.63 15.66
N LYS A 114 3.62 2.35 16.90
CA LYS A 114 4.24 1.31 17.71
C LYS A 114 3.54 -0.01 17.42
N VAL A 115 4.31 -1.03 17.08
CA VAL A 115 3.77 -2.35 16.74
C VAL A 115 4.45 -3.40 17.59
N THR A 116 3.64 -4.25 18.22
CA THR A 116 4.09 -5.43 18.94
C THR A 116 3.39 -6.66 18.37
N GLU A 117 3.68 -7.85 18.90
CA GLU A 117 3.02 -9.08 18.47
C GLU A 117 1.49 -9.05 18.70
N THR A 118 1.03 -8.23 19.65
CA THR A 118 -0.38 -8.25 20.08
C THR A 118 -1.13 -6.96 19.83
N GLU A 119 -0.43 -5.84 19.57
CA GLU A 119 -1.13 -4.56 19.39
C GLU A 119 -0.40 -3.62 18.45
N MET A 120 -1.13 -2.64 17.95
CA MET A 120 -0.63 -1.57 17.12
C MET A 120 -1.19 -0.25 17.64
N LYS A 121 -0.32 0.75 17.86
CA LYS A 121 -0.71 2.01 18.45
C LYS A 121 -0.12 3.19 17.68
N HIS A 122 -1.00 4.07 17.22
CA HIS A 122 -0.60 5.33 16.61
C HIS A 122 -0.11 6.28 17.71
N LEU A 123 1.16 6.68 17.66
CA LEU A 123 1.77 7.49 18.69
C LEU A 123 1.65 9.00 18.43
N GLY A 124 1.32 9.38 17.20
CA GLY A 124 1.21 10.78 16.83
C GLY A 124 1.90 11.05 15.50
N GLY A 125 1.87 12.28 15.08
CA GLY A 125 2.50 12.68 13.83
C GLY A 125 2.68 14.18 13.75
N VAL A 126 3.46 14.63 12.78
CA VAL A 126 3.70 16.04 12.49
C VAL A 126 3.53 16.29 10.99
N GLY A 127 3.01 17.47 10.65
CA GLY A 127 2.76 17.85 9.27
C GLY A 127 3.99 18.38 8.53
N LEU A 128 5.16 17.86 8.86
CA LEU A 128 6.42 18.25 8.20
C LEU A 128 6.76 17.18 7.18
N GLY A 129 6.66 17.53 5.94
CA GLY A 129 6.99 16.63 4.85
C GLY A 129 8.33 16.92 4.23
#